data_35a4d53476ad9c5ce49a2da82dad142c
#
_entry.id   35a4d53476ad9c5ce49a2da82dad142c
#
_cell.length_a   1.000
_cell.length_b   1.000
_cell.length_c   1.000
_cell.angle_alpha   90.00
_cell.angle_beta   90.00
_cell.angle_gamma   90.00
#
_symmetry.space_group_name_H-M   'P 1'
#
loop_
_entity.id
_entity.type
_entity.pdbx_description
1 polymer ?
#
loop_
_entity_poly.entity_id
_entity_poly.type
_entity_poly.pdbx_seq_one_letter_code
_entity_poly.pdbx_strand_id
1 'polypeptide(L)'
;MEQLKQVSIFSENRPGRLKKITKVLADEGVNILAINIASSNGFGVIKFIVDKSDMAFEKLKKKGFTVSVNEVLAIELKDRPGGLYEVASIISKKRINIENAYVLILGSREKAFLVIDVNDIEKAKKLLKNEKLRFFKAKK
;
A
#
# COMPACT_ATOMS: atom_id res chain seq x y z
N MET A 1 10.84 -12.47 -3.36
CA MET A 1 9.78 -11.51 -2.99
C MET A 1 10.11 -10.16 -3.62
N GLU A 2 9.26 -9.71 -4.53
CA GLU A 2 9.47 -8.43 -5.19
C GLU A 2 9.22 -7.26 -4.26
N GLN A 3 9.93 -6.16 -4.49
CA GLN A 3 9.74 -4.96 -3.72
C GLN A 3 8.50 -4.21 -4.18
N LEU A 4 7.57 -3.96 -3.28
CA LEU A 4 6.40 -3.14 -3.52
C LEU A 4 6.52 -1.87 -2.70
N LYS A 5 6.36 -0.73 -3.35
CA LYS A 5 6.51 0.57 -2.69
C LYS A 5 5.18 1.25 -2.49
N GLN A 6 5.02 1.84 -1.32
CA GLN A 6 3.87 2.66 -0.96
C GLN A 6 4.28 4.13 -0.96
N VAL A 7 3.50 4.96 -1.63
CA VAL A 7 3.71 6.41 -1.65
C VAL A 7 2.77 7.03 -0.62
N SER A 8 3.32 7.80 0.32
CA SER A 8 2.55 8.46 1.37
C SER A 8 2.65 9.96 1.22
N ILE A 9 1.51 10.66 1.31
CA ILE A 9 1.44 12.10 1.22
C ILE A 9 0.84 12.62 2.53
N PHE A 10 1.55 13.56 3.15
CA PHE A 10 1.09 14.24 4.37
C PHE A 10 0.46 15.57 3.96
N SER A 11 -0.78 15.81 4.35
CA SER A 11 -1.51 17.00 3.92
C SER A 11 -2.55 17.40 4.96
N GLU A 12 -2.89 18.69 4.97
CA GLU A 12 -4.06 19.13 5.70
C GLU A 12 -5.30 18.46 5.11
N ASN A 13 -6.22 18.03 5.97
CA ASN A 13 -7.46 17.42 5.53
C ASN A 13 -8.45 18.49 5.13
N ARG A 14 -8.43 18.90 3.86
CA ARG A 14 -9.31 19.90 3.28
C ARG A 14 -10.00 19.39 2.02
N PRO A 15 -11.21 19.87 1.74
CA PRO A 15 -11.85 19.56 0.46
C PRO A 15 -10.94 19.91 -0.71
N GLY A 16 -10.91 19.05 -1.72
CA GLY A 16 -10.11 19.26 -2.93
C GLY A 16 -8.68 18.74 -2.88
N ARG A 17 -8.17 18.33 -1.71
CA ARG A 17 -6.80 17.80 -1.61
C ARG A 17 -6.63 16.52 -2.42
N LEU A 18 -7.54 15.59 -2.27
CA LEU A 18 -7.49 14.34 -3.04
C LEU A 18 -7.56 14.60 -4.53
N LYS A 19 -8.45 15.50 -4.95
CA LYS A 19 -8.58 15.88 -6.36
C LYS A 19 -7.27 16.43 -6.91
N LYS A 20 -6.60 17.31 -6.16
CA LYS A 20 -5.35 17.93 -6.56
C LYS A 20 -4.23 16.91 -6.73
N ILE A 21 -4.12 15.99 -5.76
CA ILE A 21 -3.10 14.93 -5.76
C ILE A 21 -3.35 13.96 -6.91
N THR A 22 -4.59 13.51 -7.08
CA THR A 22 -4.92 12.55 -8.13
C THR A 22 -4.78 13.17 -9.52
N LYS A 23 -4.98 14.48 -9.66
CA LYS A 23 -4.74 15.16 -10.93
C LYS A 23 -3.27 15.10 -11.33
N VAL A 24 -2.36 15.32 -10.39
CA VAL A 24 -0.91 15.21 -10.68
C VAL A 24 -0.59 13.81 -11.20
N LEU A 25 -1.12 12.78 -10.54
CA LEU A 25 -0.89 11.40 -10.95
C LEU A 25 -1.52 11.09 -12.33
N ALA A 26 -2.72 11.58 -12.57
CA ALA A 26 -3.41 11.40 -13.84
C ALA A 26 -2.65 12.06 -15.00
N ASP A 27 -2.18 13.28 -14.79
CA ASP A 27 -1.44 14.02 -15.80
C ASP A 27 -0.14 13.32 -16.21
N GLU A 28 0.44 12.56 -15.30
CA GLU A 28 1.68 11.81 -15.55
C GLU A 28 1.43 10.37 -16.00
N GLY A 29 0.17 9.99 -16.18
CA GLY A 29 -0.18 8.65 -16.60
C GLY A 29 0.09 7.58 -15.55
N VAL A 30 0.08 7.96 -14.26
CA VAL A 30 0.28 7.02 -13.15
C VAL A 30 -1.05 6.41 -12.76
N ASN A 31 -1.14 5.08 -12.78
CA ASN A 31 -2.35 4.37 -12.38
C ASN A 31 -2.33 4.03 -10.90
N ILE A 32 -3.42 4.35 -10.22
CA ILE A 32 -3.59 4.08 -8.80
C ILE A 32 -4.22 2.70 -8.64
N LEU A 33 -3.51 1.81 -7.95
CA LEU A 33 -3.96 0.43 -7.70
C LEU A 33 -4.68 0.32 -6.37
N ALA A 34 -4.27 1.11 -5.38
CA ALA A 34 -4.91 1.14 -4.06
C ALA A 34 -4.72 2.50 -3.42
N ILE A 35 -5.65 2.87 -2.56
CA ILE A 35 -5.60 4.13 -1.83
C ILE A 35 -6.14 3.92 -0.42
N ASN A 36 -5.53 4.60 0.53
CA ASN A 36 -5.99 4.65 1.91
C ASN A 36 -5.82 6.08 2.43
N ILE A 37 -6.86 6.61 3.04
CA ILE A 37 -6.82 7.95 3.64
C ILE A 37 -7.13 7.81 5.12
N ALA A 38 -6.23 8.33 5.96
CA ALA A 38 -6.47 8.42 7.40
C ALA A 38 -6.29 9.87 7.84
N SER A 39 -7.19 10.35 8.67
CA SER A 39 -7.17 11.72 9.14
C SER A 39 -7.21 11.77 10.66
N SER A 40 -6.40 12.65 11.24
CA SER A 40 -6.37 12.89 12.68
C SER A 40 -6.01 14.35 12.92
N ASN A 41 -6.80 15.04 13.77
CA ASN A 41 -6.55 16.42 14.16
C ASN A 41 -6.36 17.40 12.98
N GLY A 42 -7.15 17.23 11.91
CA GLY A 42 -7.10 18.13 10.75
C GLY A 42 -5.99 17.81 9.75
N PHE A 43 -5.14 16.83 10.05
CA PHE A 43 -4.11 16.39 9.12
C PHE A 43 -4.45 14.99 8.61
N GLY A 44 -4.10 14.74 7.37
CA GLY A 44 -4.32 13.46 6.75
C GLY A 44 -3.05 12.85 6.21
N VAL A 45 -3.04 11.53 6.18
CA VAL A 45 -2.03 10.76 5.46
C VAL A 45 -2.77 10.01 4.35
N ILE A 46 -2.37 10.25 3.12
CA ILE A 46 -2.92 9.57 1.96
C ILE A 46 -1.85 8.61 1.45
N LYS A 47 -2.18 7.32 1.42
CA LYS A 47 -1.25 6.27 1.01
C LYS A 47 -1.74 5.65 -0.29
N PHE A 48 -0.83 5.49 -1.24
CA PHE A 48 -1.13 4.93 -2.55
C PHE A 48 -0.22 3.77 -2.88
N ILE A 49 -0.78 2.79 -3.55
CA ILE A 49 -0.01 1.84 -4.35
C ILE A 49 -0.27 2.22 -5.80
N VAL A 50 0.78 2.47 -6.55
CA VAL A 50 0.71 2.91 -7.94
C VAL A 50 1.63 2.06 -8.80
N ASP A 51 1.41 2.08 -10.10
CA ASP A 51 2.22 1.32 -11.06
C ASP A 51 3.62 1.92 -11.28
N LYS A 52 3.76 3.23 -11.05
CA LYS A 52 5.01 3.98 -11.29
C LYS A 52 5.36 4.81 -10.06
N SER A 53 5.79 4.13 -9.00
CA SER A 53 6.01 4.77 -7.70
C SER A 53 7.09 5.86 -7.71
N ASP A 54 8.19 5.63 -8.44
CA ASP A 54 9.28 6.61 -8.49
C ASP A 54 8.85 7.89 -9.18
N MET A 55 8.10 7.77 -10.29
CA MET A 55 7.55 8.91 -11.00
C MET A 55 6.54 9.67 -10.13
N ALA A 56 5.67 8.95 -9.45
CA ALA A 56 4.68 9.54 -8.55
C ALA A 56 5.36 10.36 -7.46
N PHE A 57 6.39 9.79 -6.82
CA PHE A 57 7.15 10.45 -5.79
C PHE A 57 7.76 11.77 -6.31
N GLU A 58 8.49 11.70 -7.41
CA GLU A 58 9.15 12.87 -7.99
C GLU A 58 8.18 13.98 -8.35
N LYS A 59 7.09 13.63 -9.03
CA LYS A 59 6.14 14.63 -9.54
C LYS A 59 5.34 15.28 -8.41
N LEU A 60 4.95 14.50 -7.42
CA LEU A 60 4.25 15.04 -6.25
C LEU A 60 5.16 15.94 -5.43
N LYS A 61 6.41 15.54 -5.21
CA LYS A 61 7.39 16.34 -4.50
C LYS A 61 7.65 17.66 -5.23
N LYS A 62 7.78 17.61 -6.54
CA LYS A 62 8.00 18.79 -7.38
C LYS A 62 6.85 19.79 -7.30
N LYS A 63 5.62 19.30 -7.10
CA LYS A 63 4.43 20.15 -6.93
C LYS A 63 4.29 20.70 -5.51
N GLY A 64 5.22 20.42 -4.62
CA GLY A 64 5.24 20.99 -3.28
C GLY A 64 4.59 20.11 -2.20
N PHE A 65 4.18 18.90 -2.53
CA PHE A 65 3.61 18.00 -1.53
C PHE A 65 4.71 17.36 -0.68
N THR A 66 4.38 17.09 0.59
CA THR A 66 5.25 16.34 1.49
C THR A 66 5.01 14.86 1.25
N VAL A 67 5.98 14.19 0.64
CA VAL A 67 5.84 12.83 0.14
C VAL A 67 6.94 11.95 0.71
N SER A 68 6.59 10.71 1.06
CA SER A 68 7.58 9.70 1.42
C SER A 68 7.24 8.40 0.69
N VAL A 69 8.23 7.52 0.60
CA VAL A 69 8.08 6.19 -0.01
C VAL A 69 8.66 5.17 0.95
N ASN A 70 7.93 4.08 1.16
CA ASN A 70 8.43 2.96 1.93
C ASN A 70 7.99 1.65 1.30
N GLU A 71 8.74 0.60 1.59
CA GLU A 71 8.40 -0.73 1.13
C GLU A 71 7.30 -1.33 1.99
N VAL A 72 6.35 -2.02 1.35
CA VAL A 72 5.27 -2.75 2.02
C VAL A 72 5.19 -4.16 1.46
N LEU A 73 4.43 -5.01 2.14
CA LEU A 73 4.14 -6.36 1.67
C LEU A 73 2.69 -6.43 1.21
N ALA A 74 2.44 -7.17 0.13
CA ALA A 74 1.08 -7.44 -0.32
C ALA A 74 0.91 -8.95 -0.42
N ILE A 75 0.03 -9.50 0.40
CA ILE A 75 -0.17 -10.93 0.58
C ILE A 75 -1.52 -11.32 0.00
N GLU A 76 -1.54 -12.32 -0.88
CA GLU A 76 -2.77 -12.76 -1.52
C GLU A 76 -3.78 -13.28 -0.50
N LEU A 77 -5.01 -12.80 -0.61
CA LEU A 77 -6.14 -13.23 0.19
C LEU A 77 -7.10 -14.04 -0.68
N LYS A 78 -7.74 -15.03 -0.06
CA LYS A 78 -8.89 -15.69 -0.67
C LYS A 78 -10.12 -14.85 -0.35
N ASP A 79 -10.89 -14.49 -1.37
CA ASP A 79 -12.12 -13.71 -1.20
C ASP A 79 -13.26 -14.61 -0.76
N ARG A 80 -13.22 -14.98 0.52
CA ARG A 80 -14.24 -15.81 1.18
C ARG A 80 -14.18 -15.56 2.69
N PRO A 81 -15.25 -15.89 3.42
CA PRO A 81 -15.20 -15.81 4.89
C PRO A 81 -14.00 -16.58 5.43
N GLY A 82 -13.23 -15.96 6.30
CA GLY A 82 -12.03 -16.56 6.88
C GLY A 82 -10.75 -16.35 6.08
N GLY A 83 -10.81 -15.81 4.86
CA GLY A 83 -9.62 -15.59 4.05
C GLY A 83 -8.62 -14.66 4.72
N LEU A 84 -9.11 -13.55 5.26
CA LEU A 84 -8.25 -12.62 6.01
C LEU A 84 -7.75 -13.24 7.32
N TYR A 85 -8.59 -13.99 8.00
CA TYR A 85 -8.23 -14.67 9.25
C TYR A 85 -7.05 -15.62 9.02
N GLU A 86 -7.03 -16.37 7.93
CA GLU A 86 -5.94 -17.28 7.60
C GLU A 86 -4.60 -16.55 7.52
N VAL A 87 -4.56 -15.43 6.80
CA VAL A 87 -3.35 -14.63 6.66
C VAL A 87 -2.97 -13.97 8.00
N ALA A 88 -3.95 -13.39 8.68
CA ALA A 88 -3.72 -12.74 9.97
C ALA A 88 -3.16 -13.71 11.01
N SER A 89 -3.61 -14.97 10.96
CA SER A 89 -3.11 -16.02 11.87
C SER A 89 -1.63 -16.31 11.66
N ILE A 90 -1.20 -16.36 10.41
CA ILE A 90 0.21 -16.58 10.07
C ILE A 90 1.06 -15.41 10.55
N ILE A 91 0.61 -14.18 10.28
CA ILE A 91 1.31 -12.96 10.68
C ILE A 91 1.44 -12.89 12.19
N SER A 92 0.36 -13.19 12.91
CA SER A 92 0.33 -13.20 14.37
C SER A 92 1.28 -14.25 14.96
N LYS A 93 1.29 -15.43 14.39
CA LYS A 93 2.19 -16.51 14.81
C LYS A 93 3.67 -16.09 14.70
N LYS A 94 3.99 -15.29 13.71
CA LYS A 94 5.34 -14.77 13.53
C LYS A 94 5.62 -13.50 14.34
N ARG A 95 4.65 -13.05 15.13
CA ARG A 95 4.75 -11.87 15.98
C ARG A 95 5.11 -10.59 15.22
N ILE A 96 4.59 -10.49 14.00
CA ILE A 96 4.76 -9.29 13.19
C ILE A 96 3.66 -8.31 13.54
N ASN A 97 4.04 -7.11 13.94
CA ASN A 97 3.10 -6.05 14.24
C ASN A 97 2.75 -5.29 12.96
N ILE A 98 1.47 -5.18 12.68
CA ILE A 98 0.96 -4.44 11.52
C ILE A 98 0.62 -3.02 11.97
N GLU A 99 1.28 -2.04 11.38
CA GLU A 99 1.01 -0.63 11.68
C GLU A 99 -0.12 -0.07 10.84
N ASN A 100 -0.27 -0.56 9.61
CA ASN A 100 -1.34 -0.15 8.72
C ASN A 100 -1.62 -1.27 7.73
N ALA A 101 -2.88 -1.43 7.34
CA ALA A 101 -3.27 -2.45 6.37
C ALA A 101 -4.47 -1.99 5.55
N TYR A 102 -4.50 -2.38 4.30
CA TYR A 102 -5.64 -2.17 3.40
C TYR A 102 -5.60 -3.21 2.31
N VAL A 103 -6.69 -3.33 1.58
CA VAL A 103 -6.84 -4.35 0.55
C VAL A 103 -6.67 -3.74 -0.84
N LEU A 104 -5.94 -4.46 -1.68
CA LEU A 104 -5.73 -4.16 -3.08
C LEU A 104 -6.44 -5.25 -3.90
N ILE A 105 -7.29 -4.86 -4.83
CA ILE A 105 -8.00 -5.79 -5.71
C ILE A 105 -7.50 -5.60 -7.13
N LEU A 106 -7.07 -6.68 -7.76
CA LEU A 106 -6.60 -6.69 -9.13
C LEU A 106 -7.57 -7.44 -10.04
N GLY A 107 -7.77 -6.88 -11.25
CA GLY A 107 -8.66 -7.45 -12.24
C GLY A 107 -10.11 -7.45 -11.77
N SER A 108 -10.92 -8.36 -12.29
CA SER A 108 -12.35 -8.47 -11.96
C SER A 108 -12.56 -9.28 -10.67
N ARG A 109 -11.94 -8.88 -9.58
CA ARG A 109 -11.98 -9.55 -8.27
C ARG A 109 -11.33 -10.95 -8.27
N GLU A 110 -10.51 -11.23 -9.26
CA GLU A 110 -9.85 -12.53 -9.32
C GLU A 110 -8.79 -12.69 -8.23
N LYS A 111 -8.15 -11.60 -7.86
CA LYS A 111 -7.12 -11.62 -6.82
C LYS A 111 -7.23 -10.41 -5.91
N ALA A 112 -7.26 -10.67 -4.61
CA ALA A 112 -7.20 -9.65 -3.57
C ALA A 112 -5.90 -9.82 -2.79
N PHE A 113 -5.29 -8.70 -2.41
CA PHE A 113 -4.05 -8.70 -1.65
C PHE A 113 -4.22 -7.83 -0.42
N LEU A 114 -3.75 -8.32 0.72
CA LEU A 114 -3.62 -7.50 1.92
C LEU A 114 -2.29 -6.77 1.86
N VAL A 115 -2.33 -5.46 1.74
CA VAL A 115 -1.13 -4.62 1.84
C VAL A 115 -0.89 -4.35 3.31
N ILE A 116 0.29 -4.69 3.81
CA ILE A 116 0.65 -4.43 5.21
C ILE A 116 1.89 -3.55 5.29
N ASP A 117 1.80 -2.57 6.19
CA ASP A 117 2.90 -1.69 6.54
C ASP A 117 3.41 -2.16 7.91
N VAL A 118 4.66 -2.55 7.96
CA VAL A 118 5.27 -3.13 9.15
C VAL A 118 6.49 -2.33 9.57
N ASN A 119 6.84 -2.38 10.83
CA ASN A 119 7.95 -1.60 11.38
C ASN A 119 9.31 -2.02 10.81
N ASP A 120 9.53 -3.32 10.68
CA ASP A 120 10.79 -3.87 10.18
C ASP A 120 10.50 -4.80 9.00
N ILE A 121 10.53 -4.24 7.80
CA ILE A 121 10.16 -4.96 6.57
C ILE A 121 11.12 -6.11 6.27
N GLU A 122 12.41 -5.94 6.50
CA GLU A 122 13.38 -6.98 6.21
C GLU A 122 13.21 -8.17 7.14
N LYS A 123 12.92 -7.91 8.42
CA LYS A 123 12.63 -8.97 9.39
C LYS A 123 11.33 -9.70 9.03
N ALA A 124 10.29 -8.95 8.65
CA ALA A 124 9.02 -9.54 8.24
C ALA A 124 9.19 -10.45 7.02
N LYS A 125 9.95 -10.01 6.02
CA LYS A 125 10.26 -10.83 4.84
C LYS A 125 10.91 -12.15 5.23
N LYS A 126 11.90 -12.11 6.11
CA LYS A 126 12.60 -13.32 6.59
C LYS A 126 11.66 -14.26 7.31
N LEU A 127 10.82 -13.72 8.20
CA LEU A 127 9.89 -14.52 8.99
C LEU A 127 8.81 -15.19 8.13
N LEU A 128 8.39 -14.55 7.05
CA LEU A 128 7.32 -15.04 6.18
C LEU A 128 7.82 -15.86 4.98
N LYS A 129 9.13 -15.90 4.77
CA LYS A 129 9.75 -16.52 3.59
C LYS A 129 9.31 -17.98 3.36
N ASN A 130 9.20 -18.77 4.41
CA ASN A 130 8.90 -20.19 4.32
C ASN A 130 7.44 -20.52 4.61
N GLU A 131 6.59 -19.52 4.74
CA GLU A 131 5.16 -19.73 4.95
C GLU A 131 4.44 -19.89 3.62
N LYS A 132 3.28 -20.56 3.67
CA LYS A 132 2.46 -20.80 2.48
C LYS A 132 1.65 -19.54 2.15
N LEU A 133 2.35 -18.51 1.69
CA LEU A 133 1.75 -17.23 1.30
C LEU A 133 2.16 -16.89 -0.11
N ARG A 134 1.25 -16.25 -0.84
CA ARG A 134 1.53 -15.71 -2.16
C ARG A 134 1.61 -14.19 -2.06
N PHE A 135 2.65 -13.64 -2.62
CA PHE A 135 2.90 -12.20 -2.61
C PHE A 135 2.60 -11.59 -3.96
N PHE A 136 2.22 -10.32 -3.93
CA PHE A 136 2.02 -9.54 -5.14
C PHE A 136 3.31 -9.50 -5.97
N LYS A 137 3.15 -9.69 -7.29
CA LYS A 137 4.24 -9.53 -8.25
C LYS A 137 3.84 -8.46 -9.25
N ALA A 138 4.70 -7.46 -9.39
CA ALA A 138 4.46 -6.42 -10.38
C ALA A 138 4.55 -7.03 -11.79
N LYS A 139 3.65 -6.63 -12.67
CA LYS A 139 3.75 -7.01 -14.08
C LYS A 139 4.91 -6.24 -14.69
N LYS A 140 5.76 -6.98 -15.34
CA LYS A 140 6.81 -6.38 -16.15
C LYS A 140 6.26 -6.07 -17.54
#